data_449a7419303b0bb67906e37773ef24ca
#
_entry.id   449a7419303b0bb67906e37773ef24ca
#
_cell.length_a   1.000
_cell.length_b   1.000
_cell.length_c   1.000
_cell.angle_alpha   90.00
_cell.angle_beta   90.00
_cell.angle_gamma   90.00
#
_symmetry.space_group_name_H-M   'P 1'
#
loop_
_entity.id
_entity.type
_entity.pdbx_description
1 polymer ?
#
loop_
_entity_poly.entity_id
_entity_poly.type
_entity_poly.pdbx_seq_one_letter_code
_entity_poly.pdbx_strand_id
1 'polypeptide(L)'
;LLLFAKSKLSPSGMVKITVNGERVIETDAGGTLLSTLGNNKIFLPSACGGGGTCAMCECQVHAGGGEILPTEKPYFSRKHIAENYRLGCQVKVKQDMEVEIPAEIFGIKKWDCEVISNYNVATFIKAFTVKLPEGENLDFQAGGYIQVDVPELTVDFKNDINIEPDPSDPLGPDKFKSEWDRFGLWSLKMVNTEPCFRAYSMANHPAEGNIVMLTIR
;
A
#
# COMPACT_ATOMS: atom_id res chain seq x y z
N LEU A 1 11.62 26.78 -17.22
CA LEU A 1 11.60 27.57 -15.99
C LEU A 1 10.99 26.78 -14.82
N LEU A 2 9.77 26.22 -14.99
CA LEU A 2 9.07 25.46 -13.92
C LEU A 2 9.84 24.23 -13.43
N LEU A 3 10.44 23.44 -14.32
CA LEU A 3 11.25 22.27 -13.94
C LEU A 3 12.52 22.67 -13.19
N PHE A 4 13.15 23.78 -13.60
CA PHE A 4 14.32 24.31 -12.91
C PHE A 4 13.95 24.86 -11.53
N ALA A 5 12.83 25.56 -11.41
CA ALA A 5 12.31 26.02 -10.12
C ALA A 5 11.97 24.84 -9.20
N LYS A 6 11.33 23.80 -9.73
CA LYS A 6 11.04 22.55 -8.99
C LYS A 6 12.32 21.90 -8.47
N SER A 7 13.37 21.77 -9.29
CA SER A 7 14.64 21.16 -8.88
C SER A 7 15.37 21.97 -7.79
N LYS A 8 15.20 23.29 -7.74
CA LYS A 8 15.80 24.17 -6.73
C LYS A 8 14.97 24.26 -5.44
N LEU A 9 13.67 24.07 -5.54
CA LEU A 9 12.73 24.16 -4.41
C LEU A 9 12.41 22.80 -3.78
N SER A 10 12.72 21.70 -4.49
CA SER A 10 12.57 20.35 -3.91
C SER A 10 13.67 20.11 -2.90
N PRO A 11 13.34 19.56 -1.72
CA PRO A 11 14.35 19.12 -0.78
C PRO A 11 15.27 18.11 -1.47
N SER A 12 16.57 18.29 -1.36
CA SER A 12 17.59 17.41 -1.93
C SER A 12 18.70 17.20 -0.92
N GLY A 13 19.28 16.01 -0.96
CA GLY A 13 20.36 15.60 -0.07
C GLY A 13 19.95 14.48 0.88
N MET A 14 20.95 13.93 1.53
CA MET A 14 20.78 12.89 2.53
C MET A 14 20.22 13.49 3.82
N VAL A 15 19.26 12.81 4.40
CA VAL A 15 18.66 13.15 5.70
C VAL A 15 18.65 11.92 6.60
N LYS A 16 18.59 12.13 7.89
CA LYS A 16 18.57 11.08 8.91
C LYS A 16 17.19 11.03 9.57
N ILE A 17 16.63 9.84 9.66
CA ILE A 17 15.40 9.60 10.41
C ILE A 17 15.75 8.68 11.58
N THR A 18 15.64 9.20 12.80
CA THR A 18 15.81 8.40 14.01
C THR A 18 14.44 7.85 14.41
N VAL A 19 14.31 6.54 14.43
CA VAL A 19 13.09 5.81 14.78
C VAL A 19 13.23 5.24 16.18
N ASN A 20 12.29 5.57 17.07
CA ASN A 20 12.23 5.14 18.48
C ASN A 20 13.52 5.39 19.28
N GLY A 21 14.29 6.41 18.88
CA GLY A 21 15.55 6.78 19.54
C GLY A 21 16.72 5.81 19.29
N GLU A 22 16.49 4.71 18.56
CA GLU A 22 17.49 3.62 18.40
C GLU A 22 17.92 3.40 16.96
N ARG A 23 16.95 3.33 16.04
CA ARG A 23 17.22 2.99 14.64
C ARG A 23 17.39 4.25 13.79
N VAL A 24 18.55 4.42 13.20
CA VAL A 24 18.84 5.53 12.27
C VAL A 24 18.73 5.05 10.82
N ILE A 25 17.96 5.76 10.02
CA ILE A 25 17.79 5.56 8.59
C ILE A 25 18.40 6.77 7.87
N GLU A 26 19.33 6.52 6.96
CA GLU A 26 19.83 7.54 6.04
C GLU A 26 19.17 7.37 4.67
N THR A 27 18.58 8.45 4.16
CA THR A 27 17.78 8.41 2.93
C THR A 27 17.82 9.74 2.20
N ASP A 28 17.46 9.73 0.92
CA ASP A 28 17.25 10.97 0.18
C ASP A 28 15.98 11.69 0.63
N ALA A 29 16.07 13.02 0.72
CA ALA A 29 14.91 13.86 0.97
C ALA A 29 13.92 13.83 -0.20
N GLY A 30 12.62 14.04 0.07
CA GLY A 30 11.59 14.26 -0.96
C GLY A 30 10.39 13.32 -0.89
N GLY A 31 10.53 12.09 -0.39
CA GLY A 31 9.44 11.13 -0.20
C GLY A 31 8.46 11.49 0.93
N THR A 32 7.42 10.70 1.11
CA THR A 32 6.61 10.73 2.33
C THR A 32 7.30 9.90 3.42
N LEU A 33 7.03 10.19 4.68
CA LEU A 33 7.55 9.39 5.79
C LEU A 33 7.09 7.92 5.66
N LEU A 34 5.83 7.70 5.26
CA LEU A 34 5.28 6.37 4.99
C LEU A 34 6.10 5.60 3.96
N SER A 35 6.36 6.20 2.78
CA SER A 35 7.13 5.52 1.73
C SER A 35 8.60 5.33 2.11
N THR A 36 9.18 6.29 2.79
CA THR A 36 10.57 6.23 3.25
C THR A 36 10.77 5.13 4.28
N LEU A 37 9.89 5.02 5.27
CA LEU A 37 9.91 3.93 6.26
C LEU A 37 9.72 2.57 5.57
N GLY A 38 8.76 2.47 4.65
CA GLY A 38 8.50 1.24 3.88
C GLY A 38 9.71 0.76 3.08
N ASN A 39 10.41 1.67 2.40
CA ASN A 39 11.66 1.36 1.67
C ASN A 39 12.76 0.85 2.60
N ASN A 40 12.68 1.19 3.89
CA ASN A 40 13.62 0.74 4.93
C ASN A 40 13.06 -0.40 5.78
N LYS A 41 12.08 -1.14 5.28
CA LYS A 41 11.46 -2.32 5.91
C LYS A 41 10.75 -2.03 7.24
N ILE A 42 10.19 -0.84 7.36
CA ILE A 42 9.31 -0.43 8.47
C ILE A 42 7.94 -0.09 7.87
N PHE A 43 6.99 -1.01 8.00
CA PHE A 43 5.73 -0.97 7.27
C PHE A 43 4.60 -0.40 8.13
N LEU A 44 4.40 0.91 8.09
CA LEU A 44 3.22 1.50 8.73
C LEU A 44 1.93 1.03 8.03
N PRO A 45 0.88 0.69 8.79
CA PRO A 45 -0.40 0.32 8.21
C PRO A 45 -0.98 1.44 7.34
N SER A 46 -1.55 1.11 6.20
CA SER A 46 -2.20 2.11 5.34
C SER A 46 -3.22 1.48 4.41
N ALA A 47 -4.46 1.38 4.85
CA ALA A 47 -5.54 0.82 4.03
C ALA A 47 -5.88 1.67 2.80
N CYS A 48 -5.59 2.98 2.81
CA CYS A 48 -5.83 3.88 1.67
C CYS A 48 -4.64 3.98 0.70
N GLY A 49 -3.57 3.20 0.91
CA GLY A 49 -2.38 3.25 0.06
C GLY A 49 -1.65 4.60 0.09
N GLY A 50 -1.70 5.33 1.20
CA GLY A 50 -1.06 6.63 1.33
C GLY A 50 -1.93 7.82 0.94
N GLY A 51 -3.21 7.62 0.64
CA GLY A 51 -4.15 8.67 0.21
C GLY A 51 -4.62 9.61 1.33
N GLY A 52 -4.20 9.42 2.59
CA GLY A 52 -4.53 10.31 3.71
C GLY A 52 -5.95 10.17 4.25
N THR A 53 -6.68 9.07 3.94
CA THR A 53 -8.10 8.94 4.25
C THR A 53 -8.44 7.87 5.31
N CYS A 54 -7.51 6.96 5.65
CA CYS A 54 -7.78 5.89 6.61
C CYS A 54 -7.21 6.13 8.00
N ALA A 55 -6.34 7.12 8.18
CA ALA A 55 -5.62 7.47 9.40
C ALA A 55 -4.74 6.36 10.02
N MET A 56 -4.58 5.21 9.37
CA MET A 56 -3.88 4.05 9.96
C MET A 56 -2.36 4.21 10.06
N CYS A 57 -1.77 5.11 9.25
CA CYS A 57 -0.33 5.38 9.25
C CYS A 57 0.06 6.42 10.30
N GLU A 58 -0.64 6.45 11.42
CA GLU A 58 -0.32 7.37 12.50
C GLU A 58 1.01 7.02 13.18
N CYS A 59 1.76 8.05 13.50
CA CYS A 59 3.02 7.98 14.23
C CYS A 59 3.27 9.33 14.94
N GLN A 60 4.13 9.33 15.93
CA GLN A 60 4.56 10.61 16.54
C GLN A 60 5.80 11.12 15.82
N VAL A 61 5.81 12.41 15.51
CA VAL A 61 6.95 13.05 14.84
C VAL A 61 7.45 14.19 15.74
N HIS A 62 8.47 13.87 16.54
CA HIS A 62 9.00 14.78 17.55
C HIS A 62 9.83 15.91 16.96
N ALA A 63 10.51 15.65 15.83
CA ALA A 63 11.30 16.64 15.11
C ALA A 63 11.22 16.44 13.59
N GLY A 64 11.38 17.51 12.82
CA GLY A 64 11.51 17.47 11.36
C GLY A 64 10.22 17.33 10.56
N GLY A 65 9.07 17.11 11.21
CA GLY A 65 7.78 16.84 10.53
C GLY A 65 7.04 18.11 10.05
N GLY A 66 7.48 19.29 10.46
CA GLY A 66 6.74 20.53 10.21
C GLY A 66 5.40 20.58 10.94
N GLU A 67 4.58 21.56 10.60
CA GLU A 67 3.26 21.73 11.21
C GLU A 67 2.26 20.70 10.71
N ILE A 68 1.27 20.37 11.55
CA ILE A 68 0.16 19.47 11.18
C ILE A 68 -0.69 20.10 10.06
N LEU A 69 -0.94 19.33 9.00
CA LEU A 69 -1.70 19.81 7.86
C LEU A 69 -3.21 19.86 8.17
N PRO A 70 -3.95 20.78 7.53
CA PRO A 70 -5.40 20.82 7.65
C PRO A 70 -6.09 19.49 7.31
N THR A 71 -5.51 18.71 6.40
CA THR A 71 -5.99 17.38 5.99
C THR A 71 -5.81 16.31 7.05
N GLU A 72 -4.89 16.49 7.99
CA GLU A 72 -4.63 15.55 9.09
C GLU A 72 -5.48 15.85 10.33
N LYS A 73 -5.78 17.13 10.57
CA LYS A 73 -6.50 17.59 11.79
C LYS A 73 -7.79 16.85 12.10
N PRO A 74 -8.64 16.45 11.11
CA PRO A 74 -9.89 15.74 11.41
C PRO A 74 -9.70 14.36 12.07
N TYR A 75 -8.52 13.76 11.94
CA TYR A 75 -8.22 12.44 12.47
C TYR A 75 -7.66 12.46 13.90
N PHE A 76 -7.22 13.63 14.38
CA PHE A 76 -6.54 13.76 15.66
C PHE A 76 -7.28 14.62 16.67
N SER A 77 -7.35 14.14 17.90
CA SER A 77 -7.80 14.93 19.02
C SER A 77 -6.78 16.05 19.34
N ARG A 78 -7.21 17.07 20.10
CA ARG A 78 -6.30 18.11 20.59
C ARG A 78 -5.12 17.54 21.37
N LYS A 79 -5.33 16.44 22.11
CA LYS A 79 -4.30 15.73 22.84
C LYS A 79 -3.28 15.11 21.87
N HIS A 80 -3.74 14.37 20.86
CA HIS A 80 -2.85 13.76 19.84
C HIS A 80 -2.03 14.83 19.12
N ILE A 81 -2.62 15.98 18.80
CA ILE A 81 -1.88 17.09 18.15
C ILE A 81 -0.78 17.63 19.08
N ALA A 82 -1.07 17.78 20.38
CA ALA A 82 -0.09 18.23 21.37
C ALA A 82 1.03 17.20 21.61
N GLU A 83 0.75 15.93 21.39
CA GLU A 83 1.70 14.81 21.46
C GLU A 83 2.40 14.54 20.12
N ASN A 84 2.30 15.44 19.15
CA ASN A 84 2.94 15.35 17.82
C ASN A 84 2.53 14.17 16.96
N TYR A 85 1.30 13.67 17.10
CA TYR A 85 0.78 12.66 16.20
C TYR A 85 0.56 13.21 14.78
N ARG A 86 0.98 12.45 13.79
CA ARG A 86 0.93 12.80 12.38
C ARG A 86 0.53 11.57 11.53
N LEU A 87 0.04 11.81 10.33
CA LEU A 87 -0.14 10.75 9.34
C LEU A 87 1.14 10.62 8.51
N GLY A 88 1.84 9.50 8.61
CA GLY A 88 3.10 9.26 7.90
C GLY A 88 3.01 9.49 6.38
N CYS A 89 1.86 9.25 5.77
CA CYS A 89 1.63 9.52 4.35
C CYS A 89 1.51 11.01 4.00
N GLN A 90 1.22 11.88 4.97
CA GLN A 90 1.10 13.32 4.77
C GLN A 90 2.39 14.08 5.15
N VAL A 91 3.24 13.46 5.94
CA VAL A 91 4.53 14.05 6.34
C VAL A 91 5.55 13.86 5.23
N LYS A 92 6.14 14.95 4.76
CA LYS A 92 7.23 14.94 3.77
C LYS A 92 8.58 14.92 4.47
N VAL A 93 9.46 14.05 4.04
CA VAL A 93 10.84 13.95 4.51
C VAL A 93 11.66 15.04 3.82
N LYS A 94 11.98 16.12 4.53
CA LYS A 94 12.69 17.29 3.98
C LYS A 94 14.00 17.60 4.69
N GLN A 95 14.16 17.08 5.89
CA GLN A 95 15.27 17.31 6.80
C GLN A 95 15.37 16.15 7.78
N ASP A 96 16.35 16.18 8.67
CA ASP A 96 16.47 15.18 9.72
C ASP A 96 15.20 15.13 10.59
N MET A 97 14.83 13.92 11.01
CA MET A 97 13.59 13.66 11.72
C MET A 97 13.79 12.75 12.91
N GLU A 98 12.97 12.96 13.93
CA GLU A 98 12.80 12.03 15.05
C GLU A 98 11.36 11.53 15.08
N VAL A 99 11.17 10.23 14.98
CA VAL A 99 9.85 9.62 14.92
C VAL A 99 9.71 8.47 15.91
N GLU A 100 8.51 8.35 16.47
CA GLU A 100 8.13 7.22 17.32
C GLU A 100 6.96 6.49 16.68
N ILE A 101 7.11 5.18 16.56
CA ILE A 101 6.12 4.28 15.97
C ILE A 101 5.84 3.12 16.93
N PRO A 102 4.61 2.56 16.92
CA PRO A 102 4.26 1.43 17.78
C PRO A 102 5.20 0.23 17.57
N ALA A 103 5.55 -0.44 18.65
CA ALA A 103 6.50 -1.57 18.62
C ALA A 103 6.01 -2.73 17.75
N GLU A 104 4.71 -2.92 17.64
CA GLU A 104 4.04 -3.94 16.84
C GLU A 104 4.37 -3.83 15.35
N ILE A 105 4.67 -2.62 14.88
CA ILE A 105 5.03 -2.36 13.48
C ILE A 105 6.31 -3.11 13.07
N PHE A 106 7.25 -3.33 13.98
CA PHE A 106 8.48 -4.06 13.68
C PHE A 106 8.28 -5.56 13.49
N GLY A 107 7.12 -6.10 13.88
CA GLY A 107 6.73 -7.49 13.64
C GLY A 107 6.12 -7.73 12.25
N ILE A 108 5.81 -6.68 11.48
CA ILE A 108 5.20 -6.81 10.17
C ILE A 108 6.23 -7.36 9.18
N LYS A 109 5.88 -8.46 8.52
CA LYS A 109 6.69 -9.12 7.51
C LYS A 109 6.14 -8.85 6.12
N LYS A 110 7.02 -8.94 5.14
CA LYS A 110 6.68 -8.95 3.72
C LYS A 110 7.14 -10.26 3.10
N TRP A 111 6.31 -10.86 2.26
CA TRP A 111 6.59 -12.10 1.57
C TRP A 111 6.41 -11.95 0.06
N ASP A 112 7.25 -12.63 -0.69
CA ASP A 112 7.01 -12.93 -2.10
C ASP A 112 6.20 -14.21 -2.18
N CYS A 113 4.95 -14.10 -2.59
CA CYS A 113 3.97 -15.18 -2.58
C CYS A 113 3.76 -15.74 -3.98
N GLU A 114 3.44 -17.03 -4.05
CA GLU A 114 3.06 -17.70 -5.29
C GLU A 114 1.57 -17.47 -5.58
N VAL A 115 1.23 -17.01 -6.79
CA VAL A 115 -0.16 -16.92 -7.24
C VAL A 115 -0.66 -18.31 -7.61
N ILE A 116 -1.65 -18.82 -6.88
CA ILE A 116 -2.24 -20.14 -7.14
C ILE A 116 -3.58 -20.08 -7.86
N SER A 117 -4.30 -18.95 -7.79
CA SER A 117 -5.48 -18.72 -8.62
C SER A 117 -5.73 -17.23 -8.84
N ASN A 118 -6.29 -16.89 -10.02
CA ASN A 118 -6.65 -15.52 -10.38
C ASN A 118 -7.73 -15.58 -11.48
N TYR A 119 -8.97 -15.75 -11.10
CA TYR A 119 -10.09 -15.84 -12.03
C TYR A 119 -11.23 -14.89 -11.67
N ASN A 120 -12.09 -14.61 -12.64
CA ASN A 120 -13.22 -13.72 -12.44
C ASN A 120 -14.37 -14.45 -11.75
N VAL A 121 -14.89 -13.88 -10.68
CA VAL A 121 -16.14 -14.27 -10.01
C VAL A 121 -17.30 -13.36 -10.40
N ALA A 122 -16.99 -12.20 -10.95
CA ALA A 122 -17.93 -11.29 -11.60
C ALA A 122 -17.19 -10.52 -12.71
N THR A 123 -17.90 -9.81 -13.56
CA THR A 123 -17.35 -9.07 -14.71
C THR A 123 -16.11 -8.24 -14.36
N PHE A 124 -16.11 -7.59 -13.20
CA PHE A 124 -15.05 -6.68 -12.75
C PHE A 124 -14.43 -7.11 -11.41
N ILE A 125 -14.67 -8.35 -10.97
CA ILE A 125 -14.18 -8.82 -9.67
C ILE A 125 -13.45 -10.14 -9.85
N LYS A 126 -12.23 -10.21 -9.32
CA LYS A 126 -11.41 -11.41 -9.30
C LYS A 126 -11.35 -12.05 -7.91
N ALA A 127 -11.42 -13.36 -7.88
CA ALA A 127 -10.92 -14.15 -6.76
C ALA A 127 -9.43 -14.39 -7.01
N PHE A 128 -8.62 -13.84 -6.13
CA PHE A 128 -7.17 -13.90 -6.21
C PHE A 128 -6.65 -14.63 -4.99
N THR A 129 -5.91 -15.70 -5.19
CA THR A 129 -5.36 -16.51 -4.10
C THR A 129 -3.87 -16.65 -4.26
N VAL A 130 -3.15 -16.38 -3.18
CA VAL A 130 -1.72 -16.56 -3.10
C VAL A 130 -1.37 -17.52 -1.97
N LYS A 131 -0.26 -18.23 -2.14
CA LYS A 131 0.33 -19.12 -1.15
C LYS A 131 1.59 -18.45 -0.58
N LEU A 132 1.72 -18.48 0.74
CA LEU A 132 2.94 -17.99 1.41
C LEU A 132 4.12 -18.93 1.13
N PRO A 133 5.36 -18.44 1.26
CA PRO A 133 6.56 -19.27 1.15
C PRO A 133 6.52 -20.45 2.14
N GLU A 134 7.21 -21.52 1.80
CA GLU A 134 7.32 -22.70 2.64
C GLU A 134 7.93 -22.37 4.01
N GLY A 135 7.33 -22.84 5.08
CA GLY A 135 7.75 -22.58 6.46
C GLY A 135 7.28 -21.24 7.04
N GLU A 136 6.68 -20.38 6.26
CA GLU A 136 6.05 -19.15 6.75
C GLU A 136 4.59 -19.41 7.16
N ASN A 137 4.12 -18.68 8.15
CA ASN A 137 2.73 -18.71 8.61
C ASN A 137 2.22 -17.29 8.85
N LEU A 138 1.00 -17.02 8.40
CA LEU A 138 0.30 -15.78 8.69
C LEU A 138 -0.80 -16.07 9.70
N ASP A 139 -0.54 -15.66 10.95
CA ASP A 139 -1.57 -15.66 11.99
C ASP A 139 -2.39 -14.36 11.86
N PHE A 140 -3.67 -14.49 11.59
CA PHE A 140 -4.57 -13.36 11.42
C PHE A 140 -5.96 -13.64 11.99
N GLN A 141 -6.69 -12.59 12.26
CA GLN A 141 -8.10 -12.67 12.67
C GLN A 141 -9.00 -12.36 11.48
N ALA A 142 -10.21 -12.93 11.49
CA ALA A 142 -11.21 -12.63 10.49
C ALA A 142 -11.46 -11.11 10.40
N GLY A 143 -11.47 -10.57 9.18
CA GLY A 143 -11.54 -9.12 8.93
C GLY A 143 -10.16 -8.44 8.86
N GLY A 144 -9.08 -9.16 9.07
CA GLY A 144 -7.73 -8.67 8.83
C GLY A 144 -7.52 -8.31 7.35
N TYR A 145 -6.53 -7.48 7.08
CA TYR A 145 -6.17 -7.08 5.73
C TYR A 145 -4.66 -7.24 5.50
N ILE A 146 -4.29 -7.39 4.25
CA ILE A 146 -2.90 -7.32 3.80
C ILE A 146 -2.68 -6.12 2.90
N GLN A 147 -1.41 -5.75 2.74
CA GLN A 147 -0.98 -4.77 1.76
C GLN A 147 -0.26 -5.49 0.63
N VAL A 148 -0.68 -5.22 -0.60
CA VAL A 148 -0.04 -5.73 -1.81
C VAL A 148 0.74 -4.59 -2.43
N ASP A 149 2.03 -4.83 -2.68
CA ASP A 149 2.88 -3.87 -3.38
C ASP A 149 2.51 -3.81 -4.86
N VAL A 150 2.43 -2.60 -5.37
CA VAL A 150 2.24 -2.32 -6.79
C VAL A 150 3.47 -1.55 -7.26
N PRO A 151 4.35 -2.15 -8.07
CA PRO A 151 5.54 -1.48 -8.58
C PRO A 151 5.18 -0.40 -9.61
N GLU A 152 6.18 0.35 -10.04
CA GLU A 152 6.07 1.14 -11.27
C GLU A 152 5.84 0.19 -12.44
N LEU A 153 4.72 0.34 -13.14
CA LEU A 153 4.36 -0.49 -14.29
C LEU A 153 3.30 0.16 -15.17
N THR A 154 3.24 -0.33 -16.40
CA THR A 154 2.14 -0.02 -17.33
C THR A 154 1.38 -1.30 -17.62
N VAL A 155 0.06 -1.24 -17.53
CA VAL A 155 -0.85 -2.36 -17.88
C VAL A 155 -1.65 -1.98 -19.10
N ASP A 156 -1.57 -2.79 -20.14
CA ASP A 156 -2.44 -2.73 -21.32
C ASP A 156 -3.55 -3.76 -21.15
N PHE A 157 -4.80 -3.31 -21.01
CA PHE A 157 -5.91 -4.19 -20.65
C PHE A 157 -6.12 -5.29 -21.68
N LYS A 158 -5.85 -5.04 -22.94
CA LYS A 158 -6.00 -6.04 -24.01
C LYS A 158 -4.99 -7.18 -23.90
N ASN A 159 -3.77 -6.88 -23.45
CA ASN A 159 -2.67 -7.83 -23.47
C ASN A 159 -2.38 -8.45 -22.09
N ASP A 160 -2.67 -7.72 -21.03
CA ASP A 160 -2.22 -8.06 -19.67
C ASP A 160 -3.37 -8.53 -18.76
N ILE A 161 -4.63 -8.21 -19.11
CA ILE A 161 -5.78 -8.58 -18.27
C ILE A 161 -6.45 -9.84 -18.80
N ASN A 162 -6.51 -10.85 -17.95
CA ASN A 162 -7.32 -12.06 -18.17
C ASN A 162 -8.64 -11.94 -17.40
N ILE A 163 -9.77 -12.20 -18.07
CA ILE A 163 -11.13 -12.12 -17.51
C ILE A 163 -11.81 -13.50 -17.44
N GLU A 164 -11.07 -14.57 -17.56
CA GLU A 164 -11.65 -15.92 -17.50
C GLU A 164 -12.26 -16.19 -16.13
N PRO A 165 -13.44 -16.85 -16.10
CA PRO A 165 -14.03 -17.36 -14.87
C PRO A 165 -13.25 -18.55 -14.32
N ASP A 166 -13.69 -19.06 -13.17
CA ASP A 166 -13.20 -20.33 -12.66
C ASP A 166 -13.27 -21.42 -13.75
N PRO A 167 -12.23 -22.23 -13.95
CA PRO A 167 -12.23 -23.31 -14.94
C PRO A 167 -13.38 -24.31 -14.80
N SER A 168 -13.97 -24.42 -13.63
CA SER A 168 -15.16 -25.25 -13.36
C SER A 168 -16.49 -24.55 -13.66
N ASP A 169 -16.48 -23.27 -14.07
CA ASP A 169 -17.71 -22.52 -14.35
C ASP A 169 -18.43 -23.11 -15.58
N PRO A 170 -19.70 -23.54 -15.45
CA PRO A 170 -20.43 -24.18 -16.54
C PRO A 170 -20.73 -23.23 -17.71
N LEU A 171 -20.63 -21.92 -17.55
CA LEU A 171 -20.84 -20.94 -18.59
C LEU A 171 -19.61 -20.70 -19.48
N GLY A 172 -18.48 -21.30 -19.10
CA GLY A 172 -17.26 -21.29 -19.89
C GLY A 172 -16.48 -19.97 -19.91
N PRO A 173 -15.37 -19.93 -20.66
CA PRO A 173 -14.38 -18.85 -20.59
C PRO A 173 -14.89 -17.48 -21.10
N ASP A 174 -15.90 -17.44 -21.94
CA ASP A 174 -16.41 -16.20 -22.53
C ASP A 174 -17.49 -15.51 -21.67
N LYS A 175 -17.81 -16.07 -20.51
CA LYS A 175 -18.89 -15.59 -19.62
C LYS A 175 -18.93 -14.09 -19.42
N PHE A 176 -17.79 -13.44 -19.24
CA PHE A 176 -17.69 -12.01 -18.93
C PHE A 176 -17.31 -11.13 -20.14
N LYS A 177 -16.94 -11.74 -21.25
CA LYS A 177 -16.34 -11.04 -22.39
C LYS A 177 -17.27 -10.04 -23.03
N SER A 178 -18.55 -10.37 -23.18
CA SER A 178 -19.55 -9.50 -23.84
C SER A 178 -19.67 -8.13 -23.13
N GLU A 179 -19.52 -8.06 -21.84
CA GLU A 179 -19.58 -6.81 -21.10
C GLU A 179 -18.30 -5.99 -21.28
N TRP A 180 -17.14 -6.63 -21.28
CA TRP A 180 -15.88 -5.99 -21.59
C TRP A 180 -15.83 -5.41 -23.00
N ASP A 181 -16.35 -6.15 -23.97
CA ASP A 181 -16.51 -5.69 -25.35
C ASP A 181 -17.50 -4.50 -25.42
N ARG A 182 -18.65 -4.64 -24.78
CA ARG A 182 -19.69 -3.61 -24.73
C ARG A 182 -19.20 -2.28 -24.17
N PHE A 183 -18.38 -2.32 -23.12
CA PHE A 183 -17.86 -1.13 -22.45
C PHE A 183 -16.51 -0.65 -23.02
N GLY A 184 -15.97 -1.34 -24.01
CA GLY A 184 -14.71 -0.97 -24.67
C GLY A 184 -13.49 -1.03 -23.74
N LEU A 185 -13.51 -1.90 -22.74
CA LEU A 185 -12.49 -1.92 -21.68
C LEU A 185 -11.12 -2.36 -22.18
N TRP A 186 -11.06 -3.12 -23.27
CA TRP A 186 -9.80 -3.56 -23.90
C TRP A 186 -8.92 -2.42 -24.43
N SER A 187 -9.49 -1.22 -24.60
CA SER A 187 -8.74 -0.03 -25.02
C SER A 187 -8.07 0.70 -23.86
N LEU A 188 -8.34 0.30 -22.63
CA LEU A 188 -7.80 0.98 -21.44
C LEU A 188 -6.34 0.63 -21.22
N LYS A 189 -5.62 1.60 -20.67
CA LYS A 189 -4.25 1.46 -20.17
C LYS A 189 -4.17 2.09 -18.79
N MET A 190 -3.47 1.42 -17.88
CA MET A 190 -3.14 1.97 -16.59
C MET A 190 -1.63 2.21 -16.52
N VAL A 191 -1.23 3.38 -16.04
CA VAL A 191 0.17 3.71 -15.82
C VAL A 191 0.35 4.03 -14.35
N ASN A 192 1.16 3.23 -13.66
CA ASN A 192 1.62 3.50 -12.31
C ASN A 192 3.05 4.03 -12.40
N THR A 193 3.23 5.32 -12.12
CA THR A 193 4.52 6.00 -12.27
C THR A 193 5.39 5.98 -11.03
N GLU A 194 4.86 5.53 -9.91
CA GLU A 194 5.56 5.44 -8.64
C GLU A 194 5.12 4.18 -7.90
N PRO A 195 6.01 3.44 -7.24
CA PRO A 195 5.63 2.31 -6.42
C PRO A 195 4.61 2.74 -5.36
N CYS A 196 3.58 1.94 -5.19
CA CYS A 196 2.57 2.15 -4.16
C CYS A 196 2.11 0.80 -3.62
N PHE A 197 1.21 0.81 -2.65
CA PHE A 197 0.57 -0.41 -2.17
C PHE A 197 -0.94 -0.22 -2.06
N ARG A 198 -1.65 -1.34 -2.07
CA ARG A 198 -3.10 -1.39 -1.91
C ARG A 198 -3.43 -2.38 -0.81
N ALA A 199 -4.38 -2.02 0.05
CA ALA A 199 -4.86 -2.89 1.10
C ALA A 199 -6.11 -3.64 0.64
N TYR A 200 -6.13 -4.92 0.93
CA TYR A 200 -7.27 -5.80 0.67
C TYR A 200 -7.58 -6.62 1.91
N SER A 201 -8.85 -6.65 2.30
CA SER A 201 -9.31 -7.56 3.35
C SER A 201 -9.16 -9.00 2.89
N MET A 202 -8.68 -9.86 3.78
CA MET A 202 -8.59 -11.28 3.53
C MET A 202 -9.98 -11.90 3.49
N ALA A 203 -10.26 -12.69 2.45
CA ALA A 203 -11.54 -13.33 2.22
C ALA A 203 -11.58 -14.77 2.72
N ASN A 204 -10.43 -15.36 3.03
CA ASN A 204 -10.35 -16.72 3.58
C ASN A 204 -10.48 -16.74 5.11
N HIS A 205 -10.87 -17.91 5.62
CA HIS A 205 -10.86 -18.17 7.07
C HIS A 205 -9.46 -18.52 7.55
N PRO A 206 -9.02 -18.09 8.75
CA PRO A 206 -7.69 -18.42 9.27
C PRO A 206 -7.34 -19.91 9.31
N ALA A 207 -8.33 -20.78 9.43
CA ALA A 207 -8.12 -22.24 9.44
C ALA A 207 -7.91 -22.88 8.05
N GLU A 208 -7.98 -22.10 6.96
CA GLU A 208 -7.79 -22.63 5.59
C GLU A 208 -6.31 -22.82 5.21
N GLY A 209 -5.41 -22.60 6.15
CA GLY A 209 -3.99 -22.88 5.97
C GLY A 209 -3.18 -21.71 5.47
N ASN A 210 -2.04 -22.00 4.83
CA ASN A 210 -1.02 -21.03 4.47
C ASN A 210 -1.31 -20.31 3.14
N ILE A 211 -2.54 -19.82 2.99
CA ILE A 211 -3.00 -19.08 1.81
C ILE A 211 -3.62 -17.74 2.22
N VAL A 212 -3.62 -16.82 1.28
CA VAL A 212 -4.36 -15.56 1.38
C VAL A 212 -5.28 -15.45 0.16
N MET A 213 -6.58 -15.34 0.42
CA MET A 213 -7.59 -15.12 -0.61
C MET A 213 -8.06 -13.67 -0.56
N LEU A 214 -8.14 -13.04 -1.70
CA LEU A 214 -8.60 -11.67 -1.87
C LEU A 214 -9.72 -11.61 -2.90
N THR A 215 -10.62 -10.65 -2.69
CA THR A 215 -11.61 -10.28 -3.71
C THR A 215 -11.22 -8.89 -4.22
N ILE A 216 -10.72 -8.85 -5.46
CA ILE A 216 -10.12 -7.65 -6.06
C ILE A 216 -11.02 -7.13 -7.19
N ARG A 217 -11.28 -5.84 -7.15
CA ARG A 217 -11.97 -5.11 -8.22
C ARG A 217 -11.00 -4.24 -9.01
#